data_5b8ebb19a9303af5c4b7068c24b03ca0
#
_entry.id   5b8ebb19a9303af5c4b7068c24b03ca0
#
_cell.length_a   1.000
_cell.length_b   1.000
_cell.length_c   1.000
_cell.angle_alpha   90.00
_cell.angle_beta   90.00
_cell.angle_gamma   90.00
#
_symmetry.space_group_name_H-M   'P 1'
#
loop_
_entity.id
_entity.type
_entity.pdbx_description
1 polymer ?
#
loop_
_entity_poly.entity_id
_entity_poly.type
_entity_poly.pdbx_seq_one_letter_code
_entity_poly.pdbx_strand_id
1 'polypeptide(L)'
;MSLVLSVFPFLAIVKLLYGKRNALLRSQSKVLLQSLCTSVSGGYSLESAFICARPTLEKAFGRRSLMAHALLRLEKSLSAHVPLSESLTELCYRLDYIELLPIMHALSITRVVGNGIISILRNSCQMLSELMSVSSEVEANNAGRNAEAFILCLMPFGITFTLSSFTNGYMDNTQQEPLGIALMLLAFCIAIISCGFLLTLIGDGKKAVVLQPDKTGALLPISGKTIRRIRQLLQKALPESYITHQYELYSELSCEPEKLFDHQIKKTISLALSTTPLFITLLYLSGYPIYLIFPSEIVLIILIHHEINQRVQKRRENLMDEIPLFLSMLVTLMQSGVLLPKAIDTCSEAFPDSSTLGNEIQIMKSQMLSGISAGAAVESFSGRTSIPEAQAALLLASRYELTGGSEVLQLLALQSTACWSLCRNASRKKRERDALAMILPMMLDLISVLLVAITPALLSLNLA
;
A
#
# COMPACT_ATOMS: atom_id res chain seq x y z
N MET A 1 -22.01 24.58 2.52
CA MET A 1 -22.42 23.18 2.70
C MET A 1 -22.47 22.38 1.39
N SER A 2 -23.07 22.90 0.31
CA SER A 2 -23.15 22.22 -1.00
C SER A 2 -21.77 21.90 -1.64
N LEU A 3 -20.76 22.74 -1.46
CA LEU A 3 -19.40 22.55 -1.99
C LEU A 3 -18.69 21.33 -1.35
N VAL A 4 -18.84 21.11 -0.04
CA VAL A 4 -18.25 19.95 0.64
C VAL A 4 -18.92 18.65 0.19
N LEU A 5 -20.25 18.68 0.01
CA LEU A 5 -21.03 17.54 -0.47
C LEU A 5 -20.68 17.15 -1.92
N SER A 6 -20.28 18.09 -2.79
CA SER A 6 -19.92 17.81 -4.19
C SER A 6 -18.51 17.25 -4.37
N VAL A 7 -17.58 17.57 -3.47
CA VAL A 7 -16.19 17.09 -3.55
C VAL A 7 -16.08 15.58 -3.24
N PHE A 8 -16.90 15.07 -2.30
CA PHE A 8 -16.89 13.67 -1.91
C PHE A 8 -17.21 12.69 -3.06
N PRO A 9 -18.34 12.81 -3.76
CA PRO A 9 -18.65 11.90 -4.87
C PRO A 9 -17.66 12.07 -6.03
N PHE A 10 -17.12 13.26 -6.27
CA PHE A 10 -16.10 13.48 -7.28
C PHE A 10 -14.83 12.67 -6.98
N LEU A 11 -14.30 12.74 -5.75
CA LEU A 11 -13.13 11.97 -5.34
C LEU A 11 -13.38 10.45 -5.40
N ALA A 12 -14.57 9.99 -5.02
CA ALA A 12 -14.96 8.59 -5.11
C ALA A 12 -15.01 8.11 -6.57
N ILE A 13 -15.60 8.90 -7.47
CA ILE A 13 -15.66 8.58 -8.91
C ILE A 13 -14.27 8.54 -9.52
N VAL A 14 -13.40 9.50 -9.21
CA VAL A 14 -12.02 9.53 -9.72
C VAL A 14 -11.25 8.26 -9.27
N LYS A 15 -11.39 7.85 -8.00
CA LYS A 15 -10.76 6.63 -7.48
C LYS A 15 -11.29 5.37 -8.17
N LEU A 16 -12.59 5.27 -8.37
CA LEU A 16 -13.22 4.15 -9.07
C LEU A 16 -12.77 4.08 -10.54
N LEU A 17 -12.66 5.21 -11.22
CA LEU A 17 -12.17 5.27 -12.61
C LEU A 17 -10.69 4.84 -12.69
N TYR A 18 -9.86 5.25 -11.72
CA TYR A 18 -8.47 4.84 -11.67
C TYR A 18 -8.32 3.33 -11.42
N GLY A 19 -9.13 2.76 -10.53
CA GLY A 19 -9.20 1.31 -10.29
C GLY A 19 -9.59 0.53 -11.56
N LYS A 20 -10.63 0.96 -12.26
CA LYS A 20 -11.05 0.36 -13.55
C LYS A 20 -9.97 0.45 -14.63
N ARG A 21 -9.26 1.58 -14.72
CA ARG A 21 -8.13 1.76 -15.64
C ARG A 21 -7.03 0.73 -15.38
N ASN A 22 -6.64 0.53 -14.11
CA ASN A 22 -5.60 -0.42 -13.75
C ASN A 22 -6.02 -1.87 -14.01
N ALA A 23 -7.28 -2.24 -13.75
CA ALA A 23 -7.81 -3.55 -14.09
C ALA A 23 -7.77 -3.82 -15.60
N LEU A 24 -8.15 -2.83 -16.43
CA LEU A 24 -8.05 -2.89 -17.89
C LEU A 24 -6.60 -3.03 -18.36
N LEU A 25 -5.67 -2.24 -17.82
CA LEU A 25 -4.25 -2.33 -18.16
C LEU A 25 -3.68 -3.71 -17.81
N ARG A 26 -4.07 -4.29 -16.68
CA ARG A 26 -3.65 -5.62 -16.26
C ARG A 26 -4.13 -6.70 -17.25
N SER A 27 -5.38 -6.65 -17.70
CA SER A 27 -5.91 -7.58 -18.71
C SER A 27 -5.21 -7.40 -20.06
N GLN A 28 -4.97 -6.17 -20.49
CA GLN A 28 -4.23 -5.86 -21.73
C GLN A 28 -2.78 -6.33 -21.66
N SER A 29 -2.11 -6.17 -20.51
CA SER A 29 -0.74 -6.65 -20.29
C SER A 29 -0.65 -8.17 -20.36
N LYS A 30 -1.64 -8.89 -19.82
CA LYS A 30 -1.70 -10.36 -19.93
C LYS A 30 -1.77 -10.81 -21.39
N VAL A 31 -2.67 -10.22 -22.19
CA VAL A 31 -2.80 -10.56 -23.60
C VAL A 31 -1.54 -10.18 -24.40
N LEU A 32 -0.92 -9.04 -24.06
CA LEU A 32 0.38 -8.65 -24.62
C LEU A 32 1.43 -9.74 -24.37
N LEU A 33 1.66 -10.14 -23.12
CA LEU A 33 2.67 -11.14 -22.78
C LEU A 33 2.38 -12.50 -23.41
N GLN A 34 1.11 -12.91 -23.48
CA GLN A 34 0.71 -14.14 -24.18
C GLN A 34 1.04 -14.07 -25.68
N SER A 35 0.74 -12.94 -26.33
CA SER A 35 1.08 -12.73 -27.75
C SER A 35 2.58 -12.73 -27.98
N LEU A 36 3.36 -12.07 -27.10
CA LEU A 36 4.82 -12.10 -27.15
C LEU A 36 5.37 -13.51 -26.98
N CYS A 37 4.86 -14.25 -25.98
CA CYS A 37 5.26 -15.63 -25.74
C CYS A 37 5.03 -16.51 -26.97
N THR A 38 3.87 -16.39 -27.61
CA THR A 38 3.54 -17.14 -28.83
C THR A 38 4.45 -16.77 -30.00
N SER A 39 4.67 -15.47 -30.22
CA SER A 39 5.50 -14.99 -31.34
C SER A 39 6.96 -15.38 -31.16
N VAL A 40 7.54 -15.21 -29.96
CA VAL A 40 8.93 -15.59 -29.67
C VAL A 40 9.10 -17.11 -29.71
N SER A 41 8.12 -17.89 -29.25
CA SER A 41 8.13 -19.35 -29.40
C SER A 41 8.05 -19.79 -30.87
N GLY A 42 7.46 -18.95 -31.73
CA GLY A 42 7.44 -19.14 -33.20
C GLY A 42 8.71 -18.68 -33.91
N GLY A 43 9.74 -18.24 -33.16
CA GLY A 43 11.06 -17.84 -33.72
C GLY A 43 11.17 -16.38 -34.13
N TYR A 44 10.18 -15.54 -33.82
CA TYR A 44 10.27 -14.08 -34.04
C TYR A 44 11.26 -13.44 -33.06
N SER A 45 11.96 -12.40 -33.50
CA SER A 45 12.73 -11.55 -32.60
C SER A 45 11.79 -10.83 -31.63
N LEU A 46 12.31 -10.40 -30.47
CA LEU A 46 11.49 -9.72 -29.46
C LEU A 46 10.86 -8.43 -30.01
N GLU A 47 11.62 -7.66 -30.82
CA GLU A 47 11.12 -6.46 -31.49
C GLU A 47 9.95 -6.77 -32.44
N SER A 48 10.15 -7.80 -33.30
CA SER A 48 9.09 -8.24 -34.23
C SER A 48 7.86 -8.75 -33.47
N ALA A 49 8.06 -9.44 -32.34
CA ALA A 49 6.99 -9.93 -31.51
C ALA A 49 6.14 -8.77 -30.92
N PHE A 50 6.76 -7.67 -30.49
CA PHE A 50 6.03 -6.48 -30.04
C PHE A 50 5.20 -5.85 -31.15
N ILE A 51 5.74 -5.77 -32.36
CA ILE A 51 5.00 -5.25 -33.52
C ILE A 51 3.79 -6.16 -33.86
N CYS A 52 4.00 -7.48 -33.85
CA CYS A 52 2.95 -8.46 -34.09
C CYS A 52 1.88 -8.53 -32.98
N ALA A 53 2.21 -8.11 -31.76
CA ALA A 53 1.26 -8.10 -30.64
C ALA A 53 0.18 -7.01 -30.76
N ARG A 54 0.47 -5.89 -31.45
CA ARG A 54 -0.48 -4.76 -31.61
C ARG A 54 -1.80 -5.20 -32.26
N PRO A 55 -1.84 -5.83 -33.46
CA PRO A 55 -3.11 -6.23 -34.06
C PRO A 55 -3.89 -7.22 -33.20
N THR A 56 -3.24 -8.06 -32.42
CA THR A 56 -3.90 -8.97 -31.47
C THR A 56 -4.63 -8.19 -30.36
N LEU A 57 -3.97 -7.16 -29.81
CA LEU A 57 -4.58 -6.28 -28.82
C LEU A 57 -5.69 -5.41 -29.38
N GLU A 58 -5.52 -4.91 -30.61
CA GLU A 58 -6.58 -4.14 -31.30
C GLU A 58 -7.84 -4.98 -31.54
N LYS A 59 -7.69 -6.28 -31.86
CA LYS A 59 -8.83 -7.22 -31.99
C LYS A 59 -9.50 -7.53 -30.66
N ALA A 60 -8.72 -7.67 -29.57
CA ALA A 60 -9.26 -8.04 -28.26
C ALA A 60 -9.91 -6.85 -27.53
N PHE A 61 -9.34 -5.67 -27.60
CA PHE A 61 -9.74 -4.50 -26.79
C PHE A 61 -10.11 -3.26 -27.60
N GLY A 62 -10.06 -3.34 -28.92
CA GLY A 62 -10.33 -2.23 -29.83
C GLY A 62 -9.11 -1.32 -30.08
N ARG A 63 -9.16 -0.56 -31.17
CA ARG A 63 -8.07 0.34 -31.62
C ARG A 63 -7.77 1.47 -30.63
N ARG A 64 -8.73 1.84 -29.77
CA ARG A 64 -8.58 2.93 -28.77
C ARG A 64 -8.04 2.42 -27.42
N SER A 65 -7.62 1.16 -27.32
CA SER A 65 -7.06 0.64 -26.06
C SER A 65 -5.74 1.32 -25.73
N LEU A 66 -5.51 1.56 -24.42
CA LEU A 66 -4.32 2.25 -23.92
C LEU A 66 -3.03 1.53 -24.35
N MET A 67 -3.02 0.20 -24.24
CA MET A 67 -1.87 -0.63 -24.60
C MET A 67 -1.61 -0.61 -26.12
N ALA A 68 -2.65 -0.71 -26.95
CA ALA A 68 -2.47 -0.66 -28.41
C ALA A 68 -1.88 0.70 -28.86
N HIS A 69 -2.31 1.78 -28.20
CA HIS A 69 -1.78 3.12 -28.48
C HIS A 69 -0.32 3.27 -28.03
N ALA A 70 0.04 2.67 -26.89
CA ALA A 70 1.42 2.64 -26.41
C ALA A 70 2.32 1.81 -27.34
N LEU A 71 1.84 0.65 -27.83
CA LEU A 71 2.55 -0.17 -28.80
C LEU A 71 2.74 0.51 -30.17
N LEU A 72 1.79 1.31 -30.62
CA LEU A 72 1.96 2.11 -31.84
C LEU A 72 3.15 3.07 -31.73
N ARG A 73 3.37 3.65 -30.57
CA ARG A 73 4.52 4.52 -30.31
C ARG A 73 5.81 3.73 -30.23
N LEU A 74 5.76 2.59 -29.53
CA LEU A 74 6.90 1.67 -29.46
C LEU A 74 7.36 1.25 -30.87
N GLU A 75 6.43 0.89 -31.75
CA GLU A 75 6.71 0.56 -33.15
C GLU A 75 7.41 1.72 -33.87
N LYS A 76 6.96 2.97 -33.66
CA LYS A 76 7.62 4.16 -34.20
C LYS A 76 9.03 4.39 -33.64
N SER A 77 9.23 4.19 -32.32
CA SER A 77 10.55 4.29 -31.69
C SER A 77 11.51 3.22 -32.23
N LEU A 78 11.05 1.99 -32.38
CA LEU A 78 11.83 0.91 -32.97
C LEU A 78 12.18 1.19 -34.45
N SER A 79 11.24 1.76 -35.24
CA SER A 79 11.51 2.17 -36.60
C SER A 79 12.51 3.34 -36.72
N ALA A 80 12.61 4.15 -35.66
CA ALA A 80 13.62 5.20 -35.51
C ALA A 80 14.95 4.69 -34.93
N HIS A 81 15.13 3.37 -34.81
CA HIS A 81 16.35 2.72 -34.29
C HIS A 81 16.69 3.06 -32.81
N VAL A 82 15.67 3.46 -32.02
CA VAL A 82 15.85 3.64 -30.58
C VAL A 82 16.03 2.27 -29.92
N PRO A 83 16.95 2.10 -28.96
CA PRO A 83 17.14 0.84 -28.26
C PRO A 83 15.85 0.32 -27.62
N LEU A 84 15.62 -1.00 -27.70
CA LEU A 84 14.40 -1.63 -27.15
C LEU A 84 14.24 -1.36 -25.65
N SER A 85 15.34 -1.38 -24.87
CA SER A 85 15.33 -1.10 -23.44
C SER A 85 14.75 0.28 -23.10
N GLU A 86 15.17 1.31 -23.83
CA GLU A 86 14.69 2.67 -23.65
C GLU A 86 13.24 2.82 -24.08
N SER A 87 12.88 2.21 -25.22
CA SER A 87 11.51 2.21 -25.74
C SER A 87 10.52 1.49 -24.80
N LEU A 88 10.94 0.39 -24.16
CA LEU A 88 10.11 -0.33 -23.17
C LEU A 88 9.96 0.45 -21.86
N THR A 89 11.02 1.11 -21.42
CA THR A 89 10.97 1.97 -20.24
C THR A 89 10.01 3.15 -20.47
N GLU A 90 10.08 3.82 -21.63
CA GLU A 90 9.17 4.88 -22.02
C GLU A 90 7.71 4.38 -22.06
N LEU A 91 7.48 3.19 -22.61
CA LEU A 91 6.15 2.57 -22.64
C LEU A 91 5.56 2.42 -21.23
N CYS A 92 6.33 1.92 -20.27
CA CYS A 92 5.88 1.72 -18.89
C CYS A 92 5.57 3.05 -18.19
N TYR A 93 6.43 4.05 -18.32
CA TYR A 93 6.20 5.38 -17.73
C TYR A 93 4.95 6.06 -18.28
N ARG A 94 4.70 5.96 -19.59
CA ARG A 94 3.49 6.54 -20.21
C ARG A 94 2.20 5.84 -19.82
N LEU A 95 2.26 4.54 -19.60
CA LEU A 95 1.10 3.78 -19.12
C LEU A 95 0.82 4.02 -17.63
N ASP A 96 1.80 4.55 -16.88
CA ASP A 96 1.72 4.70 -15.42
C ASP A 96 1.26 3.39 -14.75
N TYR A 97 1.85 2.27 -15.21
CA TYR A 97 1.53 0.93 -14.74
C TYR A 97 2.78 0.23 -14.22
N ILE A 98 3.00 0.38 -12.92
CA ILE A 98 4.22 -0.04 -12.22
C ILE A 98 4.43 -1.56 -12.28
N GLU A 99 3.36 -2.36 -12.27
CA GLU A 99 3.45 -3.83 -12.28
C GLU A 99 4.10 -4.39 -13.56
N LEU A 100 4.07 -3.64 -14.66
CA LEU A 100 4.67 -4.04 -15.94
C LEU A 100 6.17 -3.72 -16.02
N LEU A 101 6.62 -2.71 -15.28
CA LEU A 101 8.00 -2.21 -15.34
C LEU A 101 9.05 -3.31 -15.08
N PRO A 102 8.96 -4.13 -14.00
CA PRO A 102 9.92 -5.20 -13.74
C PRO A 102 10.00 -6.22 -14.88
N ILE A 103 8.86 -6.55 -15.50
CA ILE A 103 8.78 -7.52 -16.59
C ILE A 103 9.47 -6.98 -17.83
N MET A 104 9.24 -5.72 -18.18
CA MET A 104 9.84 -5.09 -19.35
C MET A 104 11.35 -4.93 -19.19
N HIS A 105 11.82 -4.58 -18.00
CA HIS A 105 13.26 -4.56 -17.70
C HIS A 105 13.89 -5.95 -17.82
N ALA A 106 13.26 -6.99 -17.25
CA ALA A 106 13.74 -8.36 -17.40
C ALA A 106 13.85 -8.78 -18.88
N LEU A 107 12.87 -8.45 -19.71
CA LEU A 107 12.89 -8.74 -21.14
C LEU A 107 14.02 -8.00 -21.88
N SER A 108 14.29 -6.75 -21.52
CA SER A 108 15.35 -5.96 -22.16
C SER A 108 16.74 -6.53 -21.90
N ILE A 109 16.98 -7.10 -20.73
CA ILE A 109 18.30 -7.64 -20.34
C ILE A 109 18.53 -9.03 -20.89
N THR A 110 17.52 -9.89 -20.90
CA THR A 110 17.66 -11.25 -21.45
C THR A 110 17.93 -11.29 -22.94
N ARG A 111 17.62 -10.24 -23.67
CA ARG A 111 18.07 -10.08 -25.05
C ARG A 111 19.62 -10.14 -25.16
N VAL A 112 20.32 -9.57 -24.18
CA VAL A 112 21.80 -9.55 -24.16
C VAL A 112 22.36 -10.94 -23.80
N VAL A 113 21.65 -11.72 -22.99
CA VAL A 113 22.08 -13.05 -22.50
C VAL A 113 21.65 -14.17 -23.44
N GLY A 114 20.71 -13.94 -24.36
CA GLY A 114 20.35 -14.87 -25.45
C GLY A 114 19.49 -16.07 -25.08
N ASN A 115 19.49 -16.53 -23.84
CA ASN A 115 18.73 -17.68 -23.38
C ASN A 115 17.71 -17.24 -22.29
N GLY A 116 16.46 -17.72 -22.37
CA GLY A 116 15.50 -17.56 -21.28
C GLY A 116 14.35 -16.58 -21.52
N ILE A 117 14.27 -15.89 -22.67
CA ILE A 117 13.17 -14.96 -22.97
C ILE A 117 11.79 -15.65 -22.85
N ILE A 118 11.67 -16.87 -23.35
CA ILE A 118 10.42 -17.64 -23.30
C ILE A 118 10.05 -17.99 -21.86
N SER A 119 11.02 -18.37 -21.03
CA SER A 119 10.77 -18.65 -19.60
C SER A 119 10.32 -17.42 -18.85
N ILE A 120 10.96 -16.26 -19.10
CA ILE A 120 10.54 -14.98 -18.53
C ILE A 120 9.11 -14.63 -18.92
N LEU A 121 8.79 -14.69 -20.22
CA LEU A 121 7.44 -14.38 -20.70
C LEU A 121 6.41 -15.32 -20.09
N ARG A 122 6.71 -16.63 -20.03
CA ARG A 122 5.79 -17.63 -19.43
C ARG A 122 5.57 -17.37 -17.94
N ASN A 123 6.64 -17.17 -17.18
CA ASN A 123 6.56 -16.89 -15.74
C ASN A 123 5.84 -15.56 -15.48
N SER A 124 6.10 -14.54 -16.29
CA SER A 124 5.40 -13.25 -16.20
C SER A 124 3.92 -13.35 -16.55
N CYS A 125 3.54 -14.16 -17.54
CA CYS A 125 2.14 -14.46 -17.84
C CYS A 125 1.45 -15.15 -16.67
N GLN A 126 2.11 -16.14 -16.08
CA GLN A 126 1.58 -16.84 -14.91
C GLN A 126 1.39 -15.88 -13.74
N MET A 127 2.40 -15.06 -13.46
CA MET A 127 2.37 -14.05 -12.41
C MET A 127 1.21 -13.06 -12.59
N LEU A 128 1.03 -12.49 -13.78
CA LEU A 128 -0.11 -11.61 -14.06
C LEU A 128 -1.45 -12.35 -13.96
N SER A 129 -1.50 -13.63 -14.35
CA SER A 129 -2.69 -14.45 -14.17
C SER A 129 -3.06 -14.64 -12.71
N GLU A 130 -2.07 -14.88 -11.84
CA GLU A 130 -2.25 -14.96 -10.39
C GLU A 130 -2.72 -13.64 -9.78
N LEU A 131 -2.10 -12.52 -10.17
CA LEU A 131 -2.53 -11.18 -9.75
C LEU A 131 -3.96 -10.87 -10.20
N MET A 132 -4.34 -11.26 -11.42
CA MET A 132 -5.72 -11.10 -11.92
C MET A 132 -6.71 -11.95 -11.14
N SER A 133 -6.37 -13.20 -10.86
CA SER A 133 -7.20 -14.09 -10.04
C SER A 133 -7.48 -13.50 -8.67
N VAL A 134 -6.42 -13.00 -8.01
CA VAL A 134 -6.53 -12.33 -6.72
C VAL A 134 -7.41 -11.08 -6.83
N SER A 135 -7.20 -10.22 -7.83
CA SER A 135 -7.96 -8.96 -7.95
C SER A 135 -9.43 -9.18 -8.33
N SER A 136 -9.74 -10.16 -9.21
CA SER A 136 -11.12 -10.45 -9.59
C SER A 136 -11.95 -11.01 -8.43
N GLU A 137 -11.35 -11.86 -7.59
CA GLU A 137 -11.99 -12.36 -6.37
C GLU A 137 -12.28 -11.22 -5.38
N VAL A 138 -11.40 -10.19 -5.35
CA VAL A 138 -11.58 -8.95 -4.57
C VAL A 138 -12.75 -8.14 -5.05
N GLU A 139 -12.75 -7.86 -6.36
CA GLU A 139 -13.76 -6.99 -6.96
C GLU A 139 -15.15 -7.61 -6.83
N ALA A 140 -15.28 -8.93 -7.07
CA ALA A 140 -16.55 -9.63 -6.91
C ALA A 140 -17.11 -9.55 -5.50
N ASN A 141 -16.24 -9.72 -4.47
CA ASN A 141 -16.66 -9.67 -3.07
C ASN A 141 -16.91 -8.23 -2.56
N ASN A 142 -16.22 -7.23 -3.11
CA ASN A 142 -16.35 -5.85 -2.66
C ASN A 142 -17.42 -5.06 -3.42
N ALA A 143 -17.83 -5.48 -4.63
CA ALA A 143 -18.79 -4.74 -5.43
C ALA A 143 -20.14 -4.54 -4.71
N GLY A 144 -20.65 -5.58 -4.05
CA GLY A 144 -21.88 -5.50 -3.26
C GLY A 144 -21.76 -4.57 -2.07
N ARG A 145 -20.67 -4.70 -1.29
CA ARG A 145 -20.42 -3.90 -0.08
C ARG A 145 -20.16 -2.43 -0.38
N ASN A 146 -19.43 -2.13 -1.46
CA ASN A 146 -19.20 -0.74 -1.86
C ASN A 146 -20.51 -0.04 -2.25
N ALA A 147 -21.43 -0.74 -2.91
CA ALA A 147 -22.74 -0.22 -3.23
C ALA A 147 -23.58 0.01 -1.97
N GLU A 148 -23.61 -0.95 -1.03
CA GLU A 148 -24.31 -0.85 0.25
C GLU A 148 -23.77 0.32 1.10
N ALA A 149 -22.46 0.43 1.23
CA ALA A 149 -21.81 1.52 1.94
C ALA A 149 -22.13 2.89 1.33
N PHE A 150 -22.17 2.97 -0.01
CA PHE A 150 -22.53 4.21 -0.71
C PHE A 150 -23.99 4.60 -0.50
N ILE A 151 -24.90 3.64 -0.52
CA ILE A 151 -26.32 3.88 -0.24
C ILE A 151 -26.51 4.38 1.19
N LEU A 152 -25.87 3.75 2.18
CA LEU A 152 -25.96 4.16 3.58
C LEU A 152 -25.38 5.56 3.80
N CYS A 153 -24.27 5.91 3.16
CA CYS A 153 -23.69 7.25 3.24
C CYS A 153 -24.61 8.35 2.69
N LEU A 154 -25.45 8.03 1.70
CA LEU A 154 -26.43 8.98 1.14
C LEU A 154 -27.72 9.05 1.96
N MET A 155 -28.03 8.05 2.79
CA MET A 155 -29.29 7.91 3.51
C MET A 155 -29.60 9.07 4.47
N PRO A 156 -28.65 9.58 5.31
CA PRO A 156 -28.93 10.72 6.20
C PRO A 156 -29.40 11.96 5.44
N PHE A 157 -28.79 12.22 4.28
CA PHE A 157 -29.13 13.37 3.43
C PHE A 157 -30.49 13.18 2.74
N GLY A 158 -30.77 11.95 2.26
CA GLY A 158 -32.05 11.60 1.65
C GLY A 158 -33.21 11.72 2.64
N ILE A 159 -33.03 11.23 3.86
CA ILE A 159 -34.06 11.33 4.92
C ILE A 159 -34.30 12.78 5.33
N THR A 160 -33.21 13.57 5.50
CA THR A 160 -33.36 14.99 5.79
C THR A 160 -34.14 15.72 4.70
N PHE A 161 -33.83 15.43 3.43
CA PHE A 161 -34.52 16.02 2.28
C PHE A 161 -36.01 15.61 2.23
N THR A 162 -36.32 14.32 2.43
CA THR A 162 -37.70 13.85 2.43
C THR A 162 -38.51 14.44 3.59
N LEU A 163 -37.96 14.49 4.82
CA LEU A 163 -38.60 15.09 5.97
C LEU A 163 -38.84 16.59 5.76
N SER A 164 -37.89 17.32 5.16
CA SER A 164 -38.06 18.74 4.89
C SER A 164 -39.05 19.04 3.77
N SER A 165 -39.20 18.15 2.78
CA SER A 165 -40.04 18.38 1.61
C SER A 165 -41.48 17.88 1.75
N PHE A 166 -41.68 16.78 2.49
CA PHE A 166 -42.99 16.11 2.58
C PHE A 166 -43.76 16.35 3.88
N THR A 167 -43.10 16.85 4.94
CA THR A 167 -43.72 17.05 6.25
C THR A 167 -43.74 18.55 6.57
N ASN A 168 -44.79 19.25 6.11
CA ASN A 168 -44.99 20.68 6.40
C ASN A 168 -45.07 20.90 7.90
N GLY A 169 -44.17 21.71 8.44
CA GLY A 169 -44.16 22.08 9.88
C GLY A 169 -43.39 21.14 10.82
N TYR A 170 -43.05 19.92 10.42
CA TYR A 170 -42.34 18.96 11.29
C TYR A 170 -40.89 19.39 11.58
N MET A 171 -40.26 20.05 10.63
CA MET A 171 -38.90 20.58 10.77
C MET A 171 -38.87 22.04 11.31
N ASP A 172 -39.95 22.78 11.23
CA ASP A 172 -39.96 24.18 11.61
C ASP A 172 -39.70 24.38 13.12
N ASN A 173 -40.27 23.53 13.96
CA ASN A 173 -40.01 23.54 15.41
C ASN A 173 -38.55 23.18 15.72
N THR A 174 -37.96 22.30 14.95
CA THR A 174 -36.56 21.89 15.14
C THR A 174 -35.57 23.02 14.82
N GLN A 175 -35.91 23.90 13.87
CA GLN A 175 -35.08 25.05 13.50
C GLN A 175 -35.23 26.24 14.42
N GLN A 176 -36.31 26.31 15.19
CA GLN A 176 -36.56 27.41 16.16
C GLN A 176 -35.92 27.14 17.53
N GLU A 177 -35.68 25.88 17.89
CA GLU A 177 -35.06 25.52 19.16
C GLU A 177 -33.54 25.31 19.04
N PRO A 178 -32.71 25.90 19.94
CA PRO A 178 -31.25 25.77 19.90
C PRO A 178 -30.78 24.32 20.08
N LEU A 179 -31.53 23.51 20.81
CA LEU A 179 -31.24 22.10 21.06
C LEU A 179 -31.47 21.25 19.78
N GLY A 180 -32.51 21.58 19.01
CA GLY A 180 -32.78 20.95 17.71
C GLY A 180 -31.69 21.22 16.69
N ILE A 181 -31.22 22.47 16.60
CA ILE A 181 -30.13 22.88 15.74
C ILE A 181 -28.84 22.15 16.15
N ALA A 182 -28.54 22.05 17.45
CA ALA A 182 -27.34 21.37 17.92
C ALA A 182 -27.34 19.87 17.59
N LEU A 183 -28.47 19.16 17.77
CA LEU A 183 -28.62 17.75 17.44
C LEU A 183 -28.48 17.49 15.92
N MET A 184 -29.08 18.34 15.09
CA MET A 184 -28.97 18.27 13.65
C MET A 184 -27.53 18.50 13.17
N LEU A 185 -26.84 19.51 13.73
CA LEU A 185 -25.42 19.75 13.43
C LEU A 185 -24.55 18.55 13.83
N LEU A 186 -24.82 17.97 14.99
CA LEU A 186 -24.10 16.77 15.46
C LEU A 186 -24.33 15.58 14.53
N ALA A 187 -25.56 15.32 14.09
CA ALA A 187 -25.88 14.28 13.11
C ALA A 187 -25.13 14.48 11.79
N PHE A 188 -25.09 15.72 11.27
CA PHE A 188 -24.33 16.05 10.07
C PHE A 188 -22.83 15.89 10.25
N CYS A 189 -22.26 16.27 11.39
CA CYS A 189 -20.86 16.04 11.70
C CYS A 189 -20.51 14.55 11.70
N ILE A 190 -21.35 13.72 12.32
CA ILE A 190 -21.19 12.25 12.34
C ILE A 190 -21.24 11.71 10.90
N ALA A 191 -22.19 12.12 10.08
CA ALA A 191 -22.32 11.69 8.69
C ALA A 191 -21.09 12.08 7.85
N ILE A 192 -20.54 13.28 8.02
CA ILE A 192 -19.32 13.73 7.31
C ILE A 192 -18.11 12.92 7.75
N ILE A 193 -17.96 12.66 9.04
CA ILE A 193 -16.86 11.83 9.58
C ILE A 193 -16.96 10.41 9.04
N SER A 194 -18.15 9.82 9.05
CA SER A 194 -18.40 8.48 8.50
C SER A 194 -18.07 8.41 7.02
N CYS A 195 -18.54 9.36 6.22
CA CYS A 195 -18.26 9.45 4.79
C CYS A 195 -16.75 9.62 4.52
N GLY A 196 -16.05 10.43 5.32
CA GLY A 196 -14.59 10.58 5.27
C GLY A 196 -13.85 9.27 5.55
N PHE A 197 -14.29 8.53 6.57
CA PHE A 197 -13.73 7.25 6.94
C PHE A 197 -13.97 6.18 5.85
N LEU A 198 -15.17 6.15 5.27
CA LEU A 198 -15.53 5.30 4.13
C LEU A 198 -14.62 5.56 2.91
N LEU A 199 -14.38 6.83 2.58
CA LEU A 199 -13.46 7.18 1.47
C LEU A 199 -12.02 6.74 1.73
N THR A 200 -11.56 6.74 2.98
CA THR A 200 -10.21 6.22 3.30
C THR A 200 -10.13 4.71 3.11
N LEU A 201 -11.19 3.97 3.46
CA LEU A 201 -11.27 2.52 3.28
C LEU A 201 -11.40 2.10 1.81
N ILE A 202 -12.23 2.77 1.03
CA ILE A 202 -12.40 2.51 -0.42
C ILE A 202 -11.13 2.89 -1.20
N GLY A 203 -10.31 3.77 -0.62
CA GLY A 203 -9.15 4.37 -1.29
C GLY A 203 -7.82 3.70 -1.10
N ASP A 204 -7.75 2.41 -0.84
CA ASP A 204 -6.49 1.66 -0.72
C ASP A 204 -5.67 1.64 -2.04
N GLY A 205 -5.36 2.83 -2.52
CA GLY A 205 -4.25 3.02 -3.44
C GLY A 205 -2.97 2.72 -2.67
N LYS A 206 -2.16 1.79 -3.18
CA LYS A 206 -0.80 1.49 -2.70
C LYS A 206 0.01 2.80 -2.57
N LYS A 207 -0.15 3.53 -1.48
CA LYS A 207 0.81 4.57 -1.12
C LYS A 207 2.00 3.83 -0.54
N ALA A 208 3.05 3.69 -1.33
CA ALA A 208 4.34 3.28 -0.83
C ALA A 208 4.66 4.14 0.39
N VAL A 209 4.74 3.49 1.55
CA VAL A 209 5.26 4.13 2.74
C VAL A 209 6.76 4.09 2.60
N VAL A 210 7.28 5.09 1.90
CA VAL A 210 8.70 5.39 2.00
C VAL A 210 8.94 5.74 3.45
N LEU A 211 9.66 4.88 4.14
CA LEU A 211 10.29 5.18 5.41
C LEU A 211 11.44 6.16 5.13
N GLN A 212 11.12 7.35 4.63
CA GLN A 212 12.06 8.44 4.82
C GLN A 212 12.13 8.68 6.34
N PRO A 213 13.33 8.77 6.92
CA PRO A 213 13.44 9.28 8.27
C PRO A 213 12.69 10.60 8.27
N ASP A 214 11.64 10.64 9.07
CA ASP A 214 10.70 11.75 9.13
C ASP A 214 11.51 13.06 9.22
N LYS A 215 11.59 13.80 8.12
CA LYS A 215 12.03 15.21 8.12
C LYS A 215 10.97 16.09 8.77
N THR A 216 10.03 15.47 9.48
CA THR A 216 8.91 16.13 10.12
C THR A 216 9.36 16.83 11.38
N GLY A 217 9.29 18.13 11.30
CA GLY A 217 9.17 19.02 12.43
C GLY A 217 10.46 19.22 13.22
N ALA A 218 10.73 20.44 13.55
CA ALA A 218 11.79 20.84 14.50
C ALA A 218 11.61 20.10 15.84
N LEU A 219 12.14 18.87 15.91
CA LEU A 219 12.29 18.17 17.18
C LEU A 219 13.17 19.05 18.07
N LEU A 220 12.70 19.31 19.28
CA LEU A 220 13.49 20.06 20.26
C LEU A 220 14.92 19.49 20.32
N PRO A 221 15.94 20.33 20.40
CA PRO A 221 17.34 19.92 20.44
C PRO A 221 17.66 19.25 21.78
N ILE A 222 17.21 18.00 21.96
CA ILE A 222 17.52 17.21 23.14
C ILE A 222 18.92 16.60 22.97
N SER A 223 19.78 16.80 23.97
CA SER A 223 21.14 16.27 23.95
C SER A 223 21.15 14.74 23.88
N GLY A 224 22.00 14.17 23.01
CA GLY A 224 22.16 12.72 22.89
C GLY A 224 22.56 12.02 24.22
N LYS A 225 23.23 12.74 25.14
CA LYS A 225 23.55 12.22 26.49
C LYS A 225 22.29 12.01 27.33
N THR A 226 21.30 12.89 27.22
CA THR A 226 20.01 12.78 27.91
C THR A 226 19.20 11.61 27.39
N ILE A 227 19.17 11.42 26.08
CA ILE A 227 18.44 10.30 25.44
C ILE A 227 19.02 8.96 25.88
N ARG A 228 20.36 8.81 25.93
CA ARG A 228 21.01 7.59 26.42
C ARG A 228 20.68 7.29 27.89
N ARG A 229 20.60 8.31 28.75
CA ARG A 229 20.20 8.12 30.16
C ARG A 229 18.73 7.68 30.27
N ILE A 230 17.84 8.28 29.49
CA ILE A 230 16.42 7.89 29.49
C ILE A 230 16.28 6.46 28.97
N ARG A 231 17.00 6.07 27.90
CA ARG A 231 17.03 4.69 27.41
C ARG A 231 17.45 3.69 28.50
N GLN A 232 18.51 3.99 29.24
CA GLN A 232 18.99 3.13 30.34
C GLN A 232 17.97 3.03 31.48
N LEU A 233 17.25 4.11 31.78
CA LEU A 233 16.17 4.10 32.78
C LEU A 233 14.98 3.28 32.32
N LEU A 234 14.57 3.42 31.04
CA LEU A 234 13.50 2.63 30.45
C LEU A 234 13.85 1.13 30.41
N GLN A 235 15.10 0.80 30.07
CA GLN A 235 15.59 -0.59 30.09
C GLN A 235 15.57 -1.22 31.49
N LYS A 236 15.72 -0.44 32.55
CA LYS A 236 15.64 -0.91 33.94
C LYS A 236 14.19 -0.97 34.46
N ALA A 237 13.31 -0.13 33.95
CA ALA A 237 11.94 0.01 34.44
C ALA A 237 10.96 -0.94 33.73
N LEU A 238 11.24 -1.32 32.47
CA LEU A 238 10.37 -2.14 31.65
C LEU A 238 10.81 -3.63 31.69
N PRO A 239 9.86 -4.59 31.57
CA PRO A 239 10.17 -6.01 31.47
C PRO A 239 11.07 -6.32 30.27
N GLU A 240 12.03 -7.22 30.40
CA GLU A 240 12.95 -7.62 29.31
C GLU A 240 12.21 -8.13 28.09
N SER A 241 11.11 -8.87 28.27
CA SER A 241 10.27 -9.36 27.16
C SER A 241 9.67 -8.24 26.32
N TYR A 242 9.33 -7.13 26.94
CA TYR A 242 8.81 -5.96 26.23
C TYR A 242 9.92 -5.25 25.43
N ILE A 243 11.10 -5.13 26.01
CA ILE A 243 12.24 -4.47 25.37
C ILE A 243 12.72 -5.29 24.17
N THR A 244 12.85 -6.60 24.30
CA THR A 244 13.24 -7.50 23.21
C THR A 244 12.23 -7.43 22.07
N HIS A 245 10.94 -7.48 22.36
CA HIS A 245 9.89 -7.33 21.35
C HIS A 245 9.96 -5.97 20.62
N GLN A 246 10.23 -4.89 21.34
CA GLN A 246 10.43 -3.56 20.71
C GLN A 246 11.66 -3.55 19.81
N TYR A 247 12.78 -4.11 20.24
CA TYR A 247 13.98 -4.19 19.40
C TYR A 247 13.76 -5.04 18.15
N GLU A 248 13.00 -6.12 18.22
CA GLU A 248 12.58 -6.91 17.06
C GLU A 248 11.79 -6.06 16.05
N LEU A 249 10.79 -5.29 16.52
CA LEU A 249 10.02 -4.38 15.67
C LEU A 249 10.89 -3.32 14.98
N TYR A 250 11.85 -2.75 15.71
CA TYR A 250 12.77 -1.76 15.13
C TYR A 250 13.80 -2.39 14.19
N SER A 251 14.25 -3.61 14.43
CA SER A 251 15.17 -4.34 13.55
C SER A 251 14.54 -4.65 12.20
N GLU A 252 13.22 -4.86 12.14
CA GLU A 252 12.49 -4.97 10.88
C GLU A 252 12.45 -3.65 10.10
N LEU A 253 12.39 -2.51 10.80
CA LEU A 253 12.22 -1.20 10.16
C LEU A 253 13.53 -0.62 9.60
N SER A 254 14.68 -0.94 10.22
CA SER A 254 15.97 -0.33 9.85
C SER A 254 17.15 -1.24 10.15
N CYS A 255 18.24 -1.00 9.40
CA CYS A 255 19.54 -1.61 9.69
C CYS A 255 20.15 -1.16 11.03
N GLU A 256 19.71 -0.02 11.58
CA GLU A 256 20.20 0.55 12.83
C GLU A 256 19.04 0.75 13.83
N PRO A 257 18.58 -0.32 14.48
CA PRO A 257 17.42 -0.28 15.38
C PRO A 257 17.63 0.68 16.57
N GLU A 258 18.86 0.82 17.06
CA GLU A 258 19.15 1.71 18.17
C GLU A 258 18.92 3.20 17.84
N LYS A 259 19.30 3.62 16.63
CA LYS A 259 19.10 5.02 16.21
C LYS A 259 17.61 5.33 16.04
N LEU A 260 16.82 4.38 15.53
CA LEU A 260 15.38 4.55 15.44
C LEU A 260 14.71 4.61 16.81
N PHE A 261 15.14 3.77 17.75
CA PHE A 261 14.64 3.78 19.12
C PHE A 261 14.95 5.12 19.80
N ASP A 262 16.18 5.62 19.68
CA ASP A 262 16.57 6.92 20.21
C ASP A 262 15.77 8.07 19.55
N HIS A 263 15.51 8.00 18.25
CA HIS A 263 14.68 8.97 17.54
C HIS A 263 13.23 8.96 18.02
N GLN A 264 12.68 7.77 18.27
CA GLN A 264 11.33 7.63 18.79
C GLN A 264 11.19 8.17 20.21
N ILE A 265 12.14 7.87 21.09
CA ILE A 265 12.18 8.47 22.44
C ILE A 265 12.18 10.00 22.34
N LYS A 266 13.03 10.55 21.45
CA LYS A 266 13.09 11.98 21.22
C LYS A 266 11.77 12.56 20.73
N LYS A 267 11.09 11.88 19.78
CA LYS A 267 9.77 12.26 19.26
C LYS A 267 8.71 12.26 20.37
N THR A 268 8.69 11.20 21.19
CA THR A 268 7.73 11.07 22.30
C THR A 268 7.90 12.19 23.32
N ILE A 269 9.14 12.47 23.74
CA ILE A 269 9.43 13.53 24.71
C ILE A 269 9.11 14.91 24.13
N SER A 270 9.45 15.16 22.85
CA SER A 270 9.15 16.43 22.17
C SER A 270 7.65 16.67 22.06
N LEU A 271 6.88 15.63 21.73
CA LEU A 271 5.41 15.71 21.68
C LEU A 271 4.81 15.92 23.06
N ALA A 272 5.23 15.14 24.06
CA ALA A 272 4.76 15.31 25.44
C ALA A 272 5.04 16.74 25.93
N LEU A 273 6.24 17.25 25.73
CA LEU A 273 6.60 18.61 26.16
C LEU A 273 5.83 19.72 25.42
N SER A 274 5.37 19.47 24.20
CA SER A 274 4.55 20.44 23.44
C SER A 274 3.07 20.36 23.79
N THR A 275 2.55 19.16 24.10
CA THR A 275 1.12 18.95 24.40
C THR A 275 0.77 19.25 25.84
N THR A 276 1.68 18.99 26.79
CA THR A 276 1.45 19.25 28.23
C THR A 276 1.00 20.69 28.55
N PRO A 277 1.69 21.77 28.08
CA PRO A 277 1.27 23.14 28.39
C PRO A 277 -0.09 23.49 27.73
N LEU A 278 -0.34 22.93 26.53
CA LEU A 278 -1.60 23.15 25.84
C LEU A 278 -2.77 22.48 26.60
N PHE A 279 -2.55 21.27 27.15
CA PHE A 279 -3.54 20.58 27.99
C PHE A 279 -3.75 21.30 29.33
N ILE A 280 -2.70 21.82 29.96
CA ILE A 280 -2.81 22.59 31.20
C ILE A 280 -3.66 23.83 30.99
N THR A 281 -3.41 24.59 29.92
CA THR A 281 -4.18 25.80 29.61
C THR A 281 -5.64 25.46 29.30
N LEU A 282 -5.91 24.37 28.58
CA LEU A 282 -7.26 23.92 28.26
C LEU A 282 -8.02 23.50 29.52
N LEU A 283 -7.40 22.72 30.42
CA LEU A 283 -7.99 22.29 31.69
C LEU A 283 -8.27 23.47 32.62
N TYR A 284 -7.34 24.44 32.67
CA TYR A 284 -7.51 25.65 33.46
C TYR A 284 -8.69 26.49 32.98
N LEU A 285 -8.83 26.68 31.65
CA LEU A 285 -9.95 27.39 31.04
C LEU A 285 -11.29 26.68 31.23
N SER A 286 -11.29 25.34 31.27
CA SER A 286 -12.50 24.52 31.41
C SER A 286 -12.89 24.23 32.84
N GLY A 287 -12.10 24.68 33.85
CA GLY A 287 -12.40 24.45 35.28
C GLY A 287 -12.24 22.99 35.74
N TYR A 288 -11.61 22.12 34.93
CA TYR A 288 -11.39 20.73 35.31
C TYR A 288 -10.13 20.57 36.18
N PRO A 289 -10.12 19.56 37.03
CA PRO A 289 -9.00 19.34 37.95
C PRO A 289 -7.72 18.90 37.21
N ILE A 290 -6.58 19.42 37.64
CA ILE A 290 -5.24 19.25 37.00
C ILE A 290 -4.77 17.78 36.92
N TYR A 291 -5.28 16.89 37.80
CA TYR A 291 -4.87 15.47 37.77
C TYR A 291 -5.29 14.72 36.50
N LEU A 292 -6.20 15.28 35.67
CA LEU A 292 -6.55 14.72 34.35
C LEU A 292 -5.41 14.79 33.31
N ILE A 293 -4.30 15.46 33.64
CA ILE A 293 -3.10 15.45 32.77
C ILE A 293 -2.49 14.05 32.70
N PHE A 294 -2.46 13.27 33.79
CA PHE A 294 -1.87 11.95 33.83
C PHE A 294 -2.50 10.97 32.82
N PRO A 295 -3.83 10.77 32.77
CA PRO A 295 -4.43 9.91 31.77
C PRO A 295 -4.24 10.42 30.33
N SER A 296 -4.14 11.74 30.10
CA SER A 296 -3.91 12.26 28.75
C SER A 296 -2.50 11.92 28.22
N GLU A 297 -1.47 11.97 29.07
CA GLU A 297 -0.10 11.58 28.71
C GLU A 297 0.01 10.07 28.47
N ILE A 298 -0.68 9.25 29.25
CA ILE A 298 -0.74 7.79 29.03
C ILE A 298 -1.37 7.49 27.67
N VAL A 299 -2.47 8.15 27.33
CA VAL A 299 -3.10 7.99 26.00
C VAL A 299 -2.16 8.39 24.88
N LEU A 300 -1.41 9.48 25.03
CA LEU A 300 -0.41 9.92 24.04
C LEU A 300 0.68 8.87 23.83
N ILE A 301 1.22 8.28 24.91
CA ILE A 301 2.22 7.21 24.82
C ILE A 301 1.65 5.99 24.09
N ILE A 302 0.41 5.58 24.40
CA ILE A 302 -0.28 4.46 23.73
C ILE A 302 -0.46 4.76 22.23
N LEU A 303 -0.86 5.98 21.87
CA LEU A 303 -1.03 6.39 20.47
C LEU A 303 0.28 6.32 19.68
N ILE A 304 1.37 6.80 20.28
CA ILE A 304 2.69 6.76 19.64
C ILE A 304 3.17 5.31 19.46
N HIS A 305 2.93 4.46 20.47
CA HIS A 305 3.25 3.03 20.38
C HIS A 305 2.42 2.33 19.30
N HIS A 306 1.15 2.66 19.20
CA HIS A 306 0.25 2.14 18.17
C HIS A 306 0.70 2.55 16.75
N GLU A 307 1.21 3.79 16.58
CA GLU A 307 1.76 4.27 15.31
C GLU A 307 2.91 3.39 14.80
N ILE A 308 3.82 2.96 15.70
CA ILE A 308 4.95 2.09 15.32
C ILE A 308 4.45 0.73 14.85
N ASN A 309 3.56 0.11 15.62
CA ASN A 309 2.98 -1.18 15.25
C ASN A 309 2.25 -1.10 13.89
N GLN A 310 1.55 -0.01 13.63
CA GLN A 310 0.93 0.23 12.31
C GLN A 310 1.97 0.37 11.20
N ARG A 311 3.10 1.06 11.46
CA ARG A 311 4.19 1.21 10.48
C ARG A 311 4.82 -0.13 10.14
N VAL A 312 5.11 -0.97 11.16
CA VAL A 312 5.65 -2.31 10.96
C VAL A 312 4.67 -3.18 10.18
N GLN A 313 3.40 -3.20 10.60
CA GLN A 313 2.36 -3.96 9.92
C GLN A 313 2.20 -3.55 8.45
N LYS A 314 2.21 -2.26 8.17
CA LYS A 314 2.12 -1.75 6.82
C LYS A 314 3.35 -2.10 5.97
N ARG A 315 4.55 -2.07 6.58
CA ARG A 315 5.76 -2.55 5.91
C ARG A 315 5.68 -4.03 5.56
N ARG A 316 5.23 -4.88 6.49
CA ARG A 316 5.02 -6.32 6.26
C ARG A 316 4.01 -6.56 5.13
N GLU A 317 2.89 -5.84 5.12
CA GLU A 317 1.87 -5.93 4.07
C GLU A 317 2.43 -5.52 2.70
N ASN A 318 3.18 -4.42 2.62
CA ASN A 318 3.81 -3.98 1.37
C ASN A 318 4.86 -4.99 0.87
N LEU A 319 5.68 -5.52 1.77
CA LEU A 319 6.66 -6.56 1.41
C LEU A 319 5.97 -7.85 0.94
N MET A 320 4.86 -8.27 1.58
CA MET A 320 4.08 -9.43 1.13
C MET A 320 3.54 -9.26 -0.29
N ASP A 321 3.19 -8.04 -0.69
CA ASP A 321 2.70 -7.74 -2.04
C ASP A 321 3.82 -7.70 -3.09
N GLU A 322 5.04 -7.26 -2.71
CA GLU A 322 6.16 -6.99 -3.64
C GLU A 322 7.15 -8.16 -3.74
N ILE A 323 7.43 -8.88 -2.65
CA ILE A 323 8.42 -9.97 -2.58
C ILE A 323 8.15 -11.10 -3.58
N PRO A 324 6.92 -11.60 -3.78
CA PRO A 324 6.70 -12.69 -4.74
C PRO A 324 7.12 -12.32 -6.16
N LEU A 325 6.88 -11.06 -6.56
CA LEU A 325 7.31 -10.53 -7.85
C LEU A 325 8.84 -10.49 -7.95
N PHE A 326 9.49 -9.96 -6.93
CA PHE A 326 10.95 -9.90 -6.85
C PHE A 326 11.59 -11.29 -6.94
N LEU A 327 11.13 -12.23 -6.12
CA LEU A 327 11.64 -13.59 -6.12
C LEU A 327 11.44 -14.29 -7.47
N SER A 328 10.26 -14.11 -8.08
CA SER A 328 9.98 -14.69 -9.39
C SER A 328 10.91 -14.11 -10.46
N MET A 329 11.18 -12.81 -10.42
CA MET A 329 12.12 -12.15 -11.31
C MET A 329 13.57 -12.63 -11.07
N LEU A 330 13.98 -12.68 -9.79
CA LEU A 330 15.32 -13.13 -9.39
C LEU A 330 15.56 -14.57 -9.85
N VAL A 331 14.62 -15.49 -9.55
CA VAL A 331 14.69 -16.90 -10.00
C VAL A 331 14.80 -16.98 -11.51
N THR A 332 13.99 -16.22 -12.23
CA THR A 332 13.97 -16.26 -13.71
C THR A 332 15.28 -15.77 -14.30
N LEU A 333 15.87 -14.70 -13.76
CA LEU A 333 17.17 -14.20 -14.18
C LEU A 333 18.28 -15.23 -13.90
N MET A 334 18.28 -15.81 -12.69
CA MET A 334 19.28 -16.83 -12.32
C MET A 334 19.13 -18.10 -13.14
N GLN A 335 17.90 -18.56 -13.43
CA GLN A 335 17.66 -19.70 -14.35
C GLN A 335 18.12 -19.43 -15.79
N SER A 336 18.14 -18.15 -16.19
CA SER A 336 18.66 -17.72 -17.49
C SER A 336 20.20 -17.60 -17.50
N GLY A 337 20.89 -17.92 -16.40
CA GLY A 337 22.33 -17.86 -16.26
C GLY A 337 22.88 -16.51 -15.82
N VAL A 338 22.04 -15.58 -15.40
CA VAL A 338 22.48 -14.30 -14.85
C VAL A 338 22.99 -14.51 -13.43
N LEU A 339 24.19 -14.01 -13.12
CA LEU A 339 24.78 -14.09 -11.78
C LEU A 339 23.99 -13.25 -10.78
N LEU A 340 23.95 -13.67 -9.52
CA LEU A 340 23.19 -13.01 -8.43
C LEU A 340 23.45 -11.51 -8.31
N PRO A 341 24.72 -11.02 -8.33
CA PRO A 341 24.99 -9.57 -8.28
C PRO A 341 24.30 -8.80 -9.41
N LYS A 342 24.38 -9.32 -10.65
CA LYS A 342 23.77 -8.68 -11.80
C LYS A 342 22.23 -8.79 -11.77
N ALA A 343 21.70 -9.88 -11.26
CA ALA A 343 20.26 -10.05 -11.09
C ALA A 343 19.68 -9.02 -10.08
N ILE A 344 20.38 -8.78 -8.96
CA ILE A 344 20.00 -7.74 -7.97
C ILE A 344 20.08 -6.35 -8.60
N ASP A 345 21.14 -6.05 -9.34
CA ASP A 345 21.29 -4.78 -10.04
C ASP A 345 20.15 -4.53 -11.03
N THR A 346 19.77 -5.56 -11.80
CA THR A 346 18.60 -5.52 -12.68
C THR A 346 17.30 -5.27 -11.92
N CYS A 347 17.11 -5.94 -10.80
CA CYS A 347 15.94 -5.72 -9.95
C CYS A 347 15.92 -4.29 -9.40
N SER A 348 17.08 -3.68 -9.10
CA SER A 348 17.15 -2.30 -8.62
C SER A 348 16.62 -1.29 -9.64
N GLU A 349 16.76 -1.55 -10.93
CA GLU A 349 16.20 -0.69 -11.98
C GLU A 349 14.69 -0.91 -12.17
N ALA A 350 14.21 -2.09 -11.83
CA ALA A 350 12.83 -2.51 -12.03
C ALA A 350 11.87 -2.05 -10.90
N PHE A 351 12.38 -1.95 -9.67
CA PHE A 351 11.58 -1.54 -8.52
C PHE A 351 11.86 -0.08 -8.17
N PRO A 352 10.82 0.78 -8.09
CA PRO A 352 11.03 2.18 -7.76
C PRO A 352 11.56 2.36 -6.33
N ASP A 353 12.48 3.31 -6.14
CA ASP A 353 13.08 3.63 -4.84
C ASP A 353 12.02 4.05 -3.78
N SER A 354 10.85 4.47 -4.25
CA SER A 354 9.72 4.82 -3.41
C SER A 354 8.98 3.60 -2.83
N SER A 355 9.22 2.37 -3.34
CA SER A 355 8.61 1.16 -2.80
C SER A 355 9.38 0.63 -1.59
N THR A 356 8.70 -0.17 -0.76
CA THR A 356 9.34 -0.76 0.43
C THR A 356 10.45 -1.72 0.03
N LEU A 357 10.20 -2.54 -0.96
CA LEU A 357 11.18 -3.50 -1.50
C LEU A 357 12.28 -2.78 -2.29
N GLY A 358 11.96 -1.75 -3.07
CA GLY A 358 12.95 -0.96 -3.81
C GLY A 358 14.00 -0.37 -2.88
N ASN A 359 13.59 0.16 -1.72
CA ASN A 359 14.53 0.63 -0.70
C ASN A 359 15.43 -0.49 -0.16
N GLU A 360 14.91 -1.70 0.08
CA GLU A 360 15.71 -2.85 0.49
C GLU A 360 16.70 -3.29 -0.59
N ILE A 361 16.30 -3.26 -1.86
CA ILE A 361 17.18 -3.58 -3.00
C ILE A 361 18.30 -2.53 -3.10
N GLN A 362 18.01 -1.24 -2.89
CA GLN A 362 19.04 -0.21 -2.86
C GLN A 362 20.02 -0.38 -1.68
N ILE A 363 19.53 -0.82 -0.52
CA ILE A 363 20.40 -1.18 0.61
C ILE A 363 21.32 -2.34 0.22
N MET A 364 20.81 -3.42 -0.37
CA MET A 364 21.62 -4.53 -0.87
C MET A 364 22.66 -4.05 -1.89
N LYS A 365 22.25 -3.21 -2.84
CA LYS A 365 23.16 -2.62 -3.83
C LYS A 365 24.26 -1.77 -3.19
N SER A 366 23.94 -0.94 -2.21
CA SER A 366 24.92 -0.14 -1.49
C SER A 366 25.91 -1.01 -0.69
N GLN A 367 25.44 -2.12 -0.10
CA GLN A 367 26.30 -3.10 0.58
C GLN A 367 27.25 -3.77 -0.42
N MET A 368 26.76 -4.17 -1.59
CA MET A 368 27.60 -4.73 -2.65
C MET A 368 28.67 -3.74 -3.15
N LEU A 369 28.32 -2.47 -3.32
CA LEU A 369 29.26 -1.40 -3.67
C LEU A 369 30.31 -1.16 -2.57
N SER A 370 29.99 -1.44 -1.31
CA SER A 370 30.95 -1.39 -0.21
C SER A 370 31.86 -2.62 -0.07
N GLY A 371 31.73 -3.61 -1.00
CA GLY A 371 32.55 -4.80 -1.05
C GLY A 371 31.97 -6.03 -0.33
N ILE A 372 30.73 -5.97 0.13
CA ILE A 372 30.02 -7.13 0.68
C ILE A 372 29.55 -8.03 -0.47
N SER A 373 29.66 -9.35 -0.35
CA SER A 373 29.15 -10.28 -1.37
C SER A 373 27.63 -10.15 -1.54
N ALA A 374 27.13 -10.45 -2.73
CA ALA A 374 25.69 -10.38 -3.01
C ALA A 374 24.90 -11.35 -2.11
N GLY A 375 25.43 -12.55 -1.85
CA GLY A 375 24.83 -13.50 -0.93
C GLY A 375 24.70 -12.96 0.48
N ALA A 376 25.76 -12.33 1.01
CA ALA A 376 25.72 -11.72 2.35
C ALA A 376 24.75 -10.52 2.40
N ALA A 377 24.63 -9.74 1.32
CA ALA A 377 23.64 -8.66 1.24
C ALA A 377 22.20 -9.20 1.24
N VAL A 378 21.94 -10.28 0.50
CA VAL A 378 20.63 -10.96 0.48
C VAL A 378 20.32 -11.60 1.84
N GLU A 379 21.30 -12.21 2.49
CA GLU A 379 21.16 -12.76 3.85
C GLU A 379 20.82 -11.67 4.87
N SER A 380 21.49 -10.53 4.80
CA SER A 380 21.16 -9.34 5.60
C SER A 380 19.71 -8.89 5.40
N PHE A 381 19.20 -8.92 4.16
CA PHE A 381 17.80 -8.62 3.87
C PHE A 381 16.85 -9.69 4.43
N SER A 382 17.23 -10.98 4.32
CA SER A 382 16.41 -12.06 4.88
C SER A 382 16.18 -11.91 6.37
N GLY A 383 17.19 -11.48 7.13
CA GLY A 383 17.08 -11.20 8.58
C GLY A 383 16.13 -10.06 8.93
N ARG A 384 15.87 -9.12 8.00
CA ARG A 384 14.92 -8.02 8.18
C ARG A 384 13.51 -8.32 7.64
N THR A 385 13.32 -9.50 7.08
CA THR A 385 12.04 -9.93 6.51
C THR A 385 11.33 -10.84 7.51
N SER A 386 10.12 -10.48 7.92
CA SER A 386 9.31 -11.27 8.85
C SER A 386 8.46 -12.36 8.19
N ILE A 387 8.66 -12.61 6.89
CA ILE A 387 7.91 -13.60 6.11
C ILE A 387 8.75 -14.85 5.99
N PRO A 388 8.41 -15.99 6.69
CA PRO A 388 9.28 -17.17 6.77
C PRO A 388 9.64 -17.77 5.41
N GLU A 389 8.68 -17.79 4.46
CA GLU A 389 8.89 -18.34 3.14
C GLU A 389 9.81 -17.45 2.28
N ALA A 390 9.69 -16.13 2.46
CA ALA A 390 10.59 -15.18 1.82
C ALA A 390 11.99 -15.27 2.40
N GLN A 391 12.14 -15.44 3.72
CA GLN A 391 13.42 -15.69 4.36
C GLN A 391 14.08 -16.95 3.80
N ALA A 392 13.33 -18.05 3.73
CA ALA A 392 13.84 -19.29 3.16
C ALA A 392 14.29 -19.13 1.70
N ALA A 393 13.50 -18.44 0.88
CA ALA A 393 13.85 -18.16 -0.50
C ALA A 393 15.12 -17.29 -0.62
N LEU A 394 15.22 -16.23 0.17
CA LEU A 394 16.40 -15.35 0.18
C LEU A 394 17.66 -16.09 0.65
N LEU A 395 17.55 -16.93 1.66
CA LEU A 395 18.65 -17.78 2.11
C LEU A 395 19.09 -18.80 1.05
N LEU A 396 18.15 -19.36 0.26
CA LEU A 396 18.49 -20.21 -0.87
C LEU A 396 19.22 -19.43 -1.97
N ALA A 397 18.79 -18.19 -2.24
CA ALA A 397 19.47 -17.32 -3.20
C ALA A 397 20.91 -16.98 -2.75
N SER A 398 21.11 -16.69 -1.46
CA SER A 398 22.44 -16.50 -0.86
C SER A 398 23.30 -17.74 -1.00
N ARG A 399 22.78 -18.92 -0.69
CA ARG A 399 23.50 -20.20 -0.82
C ARG A 399 23.86 -20.53 -2.26
N TYR A 400 22.99 -20.17 -3.23
CA TYR A 400 23.28 -20.40 -4.64
C TYR A 400 24.54 -19.66 -5.11
N GLU A 401 24.83 -18.48 -4.58
CA GLU A 401 26.08 -17.77 -4.90
C GLU A 401 27.33 -18.57 -4.49
N LEU A 402 27.25 -19.31 -3.38
CA LEU A 402 28.38 -20.06 -2.83
C LEU A 402 28.55 -21.45 -3.46
N THR A 403 27.43 -22.15 -3.65
CA THR A 403 27.46 -23.57 -4.04
C THR A 403 27.09 -23.80 -5.50
N GLY A 404 26.35 -22.87 -6.11
CA GLY A 404 25.75 -23.10 -7.43
C GLY A 404 24.71 -24.21 -7.37
N GLY A 405 24.44 -24.82 -8.50
CA GLY A 405 23.65 -26.03 -8.64
C GLY A 405 22.20 -25.78 -9.08
N SER A 406 21.74 -26.61 -10.03
CA SER A 406 20.37 -26.55 -10.55
C SER A 406 19.31 -26.91 -9.50
N GLU A 407 19.67 -27.75 -8.51
CA GLU A 407 18.77 -28.17 -7.44
C GLU A 407 18.38 -27.00 -6.53
N VAL A 408 19.37 -26.14 -6.17
CA VAL A 408 19.10 -24.93 -5.36
C VAL A 408 18.18 -23.97 -6.09
N LEU A 409 18.35 -23.82 -7.42
CA LEU A 409 17.45 -23.00 -8.24
C LEU A 409 16.03 -23.57 -8.31
N GLN A 410 15.88 -24.89 -8.37
CA GLN A 410 14.57 -25.53 -8.34
C GLN A 410 13.87 -25.31 -6.99
N LEU A 411 14.60 -25.48 -5.87
CA LEU A 411 14.08 -25.19 -4.54
C LEU A 411 13.69 -23.72 -4.39
N LEU A 412 14.51 -22.81 -4.90
CA LEU A 412 14.23 -21.39 -4.91
C LEU A 412 12.96 -21.06 -5.71
N ALA A 413 12.77 -21.71 -6.87
CA ALA A 413 11.56 -21.58 -7.67
C ALA A 413 10.30 -22.08 -6.93
N LEU A 414 10.40 -23.22 -6.25
CA LEU A 414 9.31 -23.74 -5.42
C LEU A 414 8.96 -22.78 -4.28
N GLN A 415 9.97 -22.24 -3.62
CA GLN A 415 9.75 -21.27 -2.52
C GLN A 415 9.16 -19.97 -3.02
N SER A 416 9.53 -19.51 -4.23
CA SER A 416 8.92 -18.36 -4.88
C SER A 416 7.42 -18.58 -5.14
N THR A 417 7.02 -19.78 -5.59
CA THR A 417 5.59 -20.12 -5.76
C THR A 417 4.84 -20.18 -4.43
N ALA A 418 5.48 -20.65 -3.36
CA ALA A 418 4.92 -20.63 -2.01
C ALA A 418 4.65 -19.19 -1.53
N CYS A 419 5.57 -18.26 -1.80
CA CYS A 419 5.36 -16.83 -1.50
C CYS A 419 4.11 -16.25 -2.21
N TRP A 420 3.81 -16.67 -3.44
CA TRP A 420 2.58 -16.27 -4.14
C TRP A 420 1.31 -16.76 -3.43
N SER A 421 1.33 -17.99 -2.91
CA SER A 421 0.18 -18.52 -2.16
C SER A 421 -0.06 -17.76 -0.86
N LEU A 422 1.02 -17.36 -0.19
CA LEU A 422 0.94 -16.53 1.02
C LEU A 422 0.44 -15.12 0.73
N CYS A 423 0.93 -14.48 -0.33
CA CYS A 423 0.44 -13.19 -0.79
C CYS A 423 -1.07 -13.22 -1.03
N ARG A 424 -1.56 -14.30 -1.67
CA ARG A 424 -2.99 -14.53 -1.91
C ARG A 424 -3.77 -14.64 -0.60
N ASN A 425 -3.28 -15.46 0.34
CA ASN A 425 -3.91 -15.65 1.65
C ASN A 425 -3.88 -14.36 2.50
N ALA A 426 -2.76 -13.64 2.48
CA ALA A 426 -2.62 -12.35 3.17
C ALA A 426 -3.58 -11.30 2.59
N SER A 427 -3.70 -11.26 1.26
CA SER A 427 -4.66 -10.38 0.56
C SER A 427 -6.12 -10.72 0.90
N ARG A 428 -6.47 -12.00 1.08
CA ARG A 428 -7.79 -12.42 1.57
C ARG A 428 -8.05 -11.95 3.00
N LYS A 429 -7.12 -12.22 3.93
CA LYS A 429 -7.23 -11.77 5.33
C LYS A 429 -7.31 -10.25 5.46
N LYS A 430 -6.52 -9.52 4.67
CA LYS A 430 -6.60 -8.05 4.62
C LYS A 430 -8.00 -7.60 4.24
N ARG A 431 -8.61 -8.20 3.23
CA ARG A 431 -9.96 -7.88 2.76
C ARG A 431 -11.05 -8.23 3.77
N GLU A 432 -10.94 -9.35 4.45
CA GLU A 432 -11.85 -9.70 5.54
C GLU A 432 -11.78 -8.65 6.66
N ARG A 433 -10.58 -8.21 7.00
CA ARG A 433 -10.37 -7.13 7.98
C ARG A 433 -10.94 -5.79 7.50
N ASP A 434 -10.69 -5.41 6.24
CA ASP A 434 -11.20 -4.17 5.65
C ASP A 434 -12.73 -4.22 5.55
N ALA A 435 -13.30 -5.39 5.32
CA ALA A 435 -14.73 -5.60 5.36
C ALA A 435 -15.33 -5.40 6.76
N LEU A 436 -14.66 -5.89 7.79
CA LEU A 436 -15.06 -5.65 9.19
C LEU A 436 -14.90 -4.17 9.56
N ALA A 437 -13.85 -3.52 9.06
CA ALA A 437 -13.63 -2.10 9.29
C ALA A 437 -14.72 -1.21 8.66
N MET A 438 -15.38 -1.67 7.57
CA MET A 438 -16.53 -0.95 6.98
C MET A 438 -17.78 -0.96 7.86
N ILE A 439 -17.90 -1.87 8.83
CA ILE A 439 -19.04 -1.89 9.76
C ILE A 439 -19.09 -0.62 10.61
N LEU A 440 -17.93 -0.11 11.01
CA LEU A 440 -17.86 1.06 11.89
C LEU A 440 -18.44 2.33 11.25
N PRO A 441 -18.08 2.76 10.03
CA PRO A 441 -18.75 3.90 9.39
C PRO A 441 -20.25 3.62 9.13
N MET A 442 -20.64 2.39 8.78
CA MET A 442 -22.03 2.04 8.58
C MET A 442 -22.84 2.21 9.87
N MET A 443 -22.29 1.85 11.04
CA MET A 443 -22.93 2.11 12.33
C MET A 443 -23.03 3.61 12.64
N LEU A 444 -22.00 4.40 12.31
CA LEU A 444 -22.03 5.85 12.49
C LEU A 444 -23.10 6.51 11.60
N ASP A 445 -23.23 6.04 10.35
CA ASP A 445 -24.28 6.51 9.45
C ASP A 445 -25.68 6.17 9.98
N LEU A 446 -25.87 4.95 10.52
CA LEU A 446 -27.14 4.56 11.15
C LEU A 446 -27.48 5.47 12.36
N ILE A 447 -26.49 5.78 13.20
CA ILE A 447 -26.69 6.69 14.34
C ILE A 447 -27.07 8.09 13.84
N SER A 448 -26.42 8.58 12.78
CA SER A 448 -26.76 9.86 12.15
C SER A 448 -28.20 9.88 11.63
N VAL A 449 -28.63 8.82 10.93
CA VAL A 449 -30.02 8.66 10.45
C VAL A 449 -31.03 8.68 11.60
N LEU A 450 -30.75 7.92 12.66
CA LEU A 450 -31.61 7.88 13.85
C LEU A 450 -31.71 9.25 14.52
N LEU A 451 -30.61 9.98 14.67
CA LEU A 451 -30.61 11.34 15.21
C LEU A 451 -31.47 12.28 14.38
N VAL A 452 -31.30 12.25 13.04
CA VAL A 452 -32.13 13.10 12.15
C VAL A 452 -33.61 12.76 12.25
N ALA A 453 -33.98 11.49 12.33
CA ALA A 453 -35.37 11.05 12.37
C ALA A 453 -36.06 11.30 13.74
N ILE A 454 -35.32 11.11 14.85
CA ILE A 454 -35.87 11.19 16.20
C ILE A 454 -35.88 12.64 16.73
N THR A 455 -34.97 13.49 16.29
CA THR A 455 -34.85 14.87 16.81
C THR A 455 -36.16 15.67 16.73
N PRO A 456 -36.89 15.71 15.59
CA PRO A 456 -38.15 16.46 15.53
C PRO A 456 -39.24 15.82 16.42
N ALA A 457 -39.26 14.48 16.56
CA ALA A 457 -40.21 13.79 17.40
C ALA A 457 -40.00 14.08 18.90
N LEU A 458 -38.73 14.10 19.34
CA LEU A 458 -38.39 14.46 20.73
C LEU A 458 -38.79 15.90 21.09
N LEU A 459 -38.56 16.83 20.15
CA LEU A 459 -38.94 18.25 20.39
C LEU A 459 -40.43 18.46 20.37
N SER A 460 -41.21 17.73 19.57
CA SER A 460 -42.66 17.80 19.59
C SER A 460 -43.28 17.26 20.88
N LEU A 461 -42.63 16.27 21.52
CA LEU A 461 -43.03 15.72 22.82
C LEU A 461 -42.71 16.65 24.01
N ASN A 462 -41.65 17.45 23.91
CA ASN A 462 -41.27 18.41 24.95
C ASN A 462 -42.11 19.71 24.92
N LEU A 463 -42.84 19.95 23.84
CA LEU A 463 -43.70 21.11 23.62
C LEU A 463 -45.19 20.80 23.93
N ALA A 464 -45.52 19.53 24.17
CA ALA A 464 -46.84 19.08 24.59
C ALA A 464 -46.91 18.89 26.13
#